data_612cebad795086b467d8a5b981ece7f4
#
_entry.id   612cebad795086b467d8a5b981ece7f4
#
_cell.length_a   1.000
_cell.length_b   1.000
_cell.length_c   1.000
_cell.angle_alpha   90.00
_cell.angle_beta   90.00
_cell.angle_gamma   90.00
#
_symmetry.space_group_name_H-M   'P 1'
#
loop_
_entity.id
_entity.type
_entity.pdbx_description
1 polymer ?
#
loop_
_entity_poly.entity_id
_entity_poly.type
_entity_poly.pdbx_seq_one_letter_code
_entity_poly.pdbx_strand_id
1 'polypeptide(L)'
;MSAPIEFSSHSLLKIEILKSHGINISKEIIEDIIRFPDKIEVGYKGRSIAQKGFDETHVLRIVYETKPEKIWVVTVYPGRRSRYEKD
;
A
#
# COMPACT_ATOMS: atom_id res chain seq x y z
N MET A 1 4.75 -14.69 -14.57
CA MET A 1 4.86 -13.23 -14.70
C MET A 1 3.85 -12.55 -13.80
N SER A 2 4.26 -11.48 -13.17
CA SER A 2 3.33 -10.75 -12.32
C SER A 2 2.47 -9.81 -13.16
N ALA A 3 1.22 -9.58 -12.73
CA ALA A 3 0.33 -8.67 -13.40
C ALA A 3 0.87 -7.22 -13.29
N PRO A 4 0.60 -6.39 -14.29
CA PRO A 4 0.98 -4.97 -14.17
C PRO A 4 0.22 -4.30 -13.03
N ILE A 5 0.87 -3.33 -12.40
CA ILE A 5 0.29 -2.58 -11.29
C ILE A 5 -0.02 -1.17 -11.79
N GLU A 6 -1.28 -0.79 -11.70
CA GLU A 6 -1.74 0.55 -12.10
C GLU A 6 -2.28 1.29 -10.88
N PHE A 7 -2.21 2.60 -10.94
CA PHE A 7 -2.50 3.47 -9.79
C PHE A 7 -3.70 4.35 -10.08
N SER A 8 -4.65 4.38 -9.15
CA SER A 8 -5.76 5.32 -9.24
C SER A 8 -5.26 6.75 -9.09
N SER A 9 -6.03 7.72 -9.58
CA SER A 9 -5.68 9.12 -9.40
C SER A 9 -5.63 9.48 -7.92
N HIS A 10 -6.50 8.87 -7.10
CA HIS A 10 -6.48 9.08 -5.65
C HIS A 10 -5.17 8.59 -5.03
N SER A 11 -4.69 7.40 -5.44
CA SER A 11 -3.45 6.87 -4.89
C SER A 11 -2.25 7.75 -5.27
N LEU A 12 -2.24 8.26 -6.50
CA LEU A 12 -1.18 9.17 -6.93
C LEU A 12 -1.20 10.46 -6.13
N LEU A 13 -2.39 11.00 -5.86
CA LEU A 13 -2.52 12.18 -5.02
C LEU A 13 -2.04 11.92 -3.60
N LYS A 14 -2.36 10.75 -3.05
CA LYS A 14 -1.92 10.38 -1.70
C LYS A 14 -0.40 10.30 -1.62
N ILE A 15 0.26 9.78 -2.65
CA ILE A 15 1.72 9.74 -2.69
C ILE A 15 2.27 11.16 -2.54
N GLU A 16 1.71 12.14 -3.26
CA GLU A 16 2.15 13.53 -3.18
C GLU A 16 1.86 14.15 -1.82
N ILE A 17 0.68 13.87 -1.25
CA ILE A 17 0.31 14.37 0.07
C ILE A 17 1.27 13.83 1.13
N LEU A 18 1.57 12.53 1.09
CA LEU A 18 2.48 11.93 2.05
C LEU A 18 3.89 12.50 1.91
N LYS A 19 4.32 12.76 0.68
CA LYS A 19 5.61 13.37 0.41
C LYS A 19 5.71 14.77 1.06
N SER A 20 4.63 15.55 0.98
CA SER A 20 4.61 16.88 1.61
C SER A 20 4.66 16.80 3.13
N HIS A 21 4.36 15.65 3.72
CA HIS A 21 4.46 15.40 5.15
C HIS A 21 5.75 14.66 5.54
N GLY A 22 6.71 14.61 4.62
CA GLY A 22 7.99 13.99 4.91
C GLY A 22 8.04 12.48 4.73
N ILE A 23 6.97 11.88 4.22
CA ILE A 23 6.92 10.44 3.97
C ILE A 23 7.17 10.21 2.49
N ASN A 24 8.42 9.86 2.16
CA ASN A 24 8.84 9.70 0.77
C ASN A 24 8.62 8.27 0.31
N ILE A 25 7.58 8.08 -0.48
CA ILE A 25 7.30 6.79 -1.10
C ILE A 25 7.17 6.98 -2.61
N SER A 26 7.46 5.92 -3.34
CA SER A 26 7.42 5.94 -4.80
C SER A 26 6.51 4.82 -5.27
N LYS A 27 6.17 4.83 -6.56
CA LYS A 27 5.42 3.72 -7.15
C LYS A 27 6.18 2.41 -6.98
N GLU A 28 7.51 2.45 -7.12
CA GLU A 28 8.36 1.27 -6.98
C GLU A 28 8.28 0.68 -5.56
N ILE A 29 8.28 1.54 -4.55
CA ILE A 29 8.12 1.08 -3.17
C ILE A 29 6.75 0.43 -2.97
N ILE A 30 5.70 1.02 -3.51
CA ILE A 30 4.35 0.46 -3.40
C ILE A 30 4.27 -0.88 -4.11
N GLU A 31 4.84 -1.00 -5.31
CA GLU A 31 4.87 -2.27 -6.04
C GLU A 31 5.62 -3.34 -5.25
N ASP A 32 6.73 -2.96 -4.63
CA ASP A 32 7.50 -3.89 -3.81
C ASP A 32 6.69 -4.39 -2.61
N ILE A 33 5.95 -3.50 -1.96
CA ILE A 33 5.11 -3.88 -0.83
C ILE A 33 4.01 -4.85 -1.26
N ILE A 34 3.40 -4.62 -2.42
CA ILE A 34 2.36 -5.52 -2.92
C ILE A 34 2.94 -6.90 -3.22
N ARG A 35 4.15 -6.97 -3.77
CA ARG A 35 4.78 -8.24 -4.14
C ARG A 35 5.39 -8.98 -2.95
N PHE A 36 5.89 -8.26 -1.96
CA PHE A 36 6.60 -8.85 -0.82
C PHE A 36 6.13 -8.22 0.49
N PRO A 37 4.84 -8.37 0.83
CA PRO A 37 4.30 -7.74 2.06
C PRO A 37 4.72 -8.52 3.30
N ASP A 38 4.72 -7.85 4.44
CA ASP A 38 4.85 -8.53 5.73
C ASP A 38 3.57 -9.28 6.08
N LYS A 39 2.41 -8.72 5.69
CA LYS A 39 1.13 -9.41 5.80
C LYS A 39 0.12 -8.83 4.83
N ILE A 40 -0.92 -9.60 4.55
CA ILE A 40 -2.04 -9.17 3.71
C ILE A 40 -3.32 -9.38 4.51
N GLU A 41 -4.20 -8.38 4.49
CA GLU A 41 -5.51 -8.45 5.10
C GLU A 41 -6.58 -8.25 4.05
N VAL A 42 -7.78 -8.78 4.30
CA VAL A 42 -8.93 -8.52 3.45
C VAL A 42 -9.61 -7.27 3.99
N GLY A 43 -9.80 -6.29 3.11
CA GLY A 43 -10.42 -5.03 3.45
C GLY A 43 -11.86 -4.95 2.99
N TYR A 44 -12.39 -3.75 3.03
CA TYR A 44 -13.76 -3.46 2.65
C TYR A 44 -14.00 -3.82 1.17
N LYS A 45 -15.14 -4.39 0.87
CA LYS A 45 -15.55 -4.80 -0.49
C LYS A 45 -14.58 -5.80 -1.13
N GLY A 46 -13.96 -6.65 -0.31
CA GLY A 46 -13.06 -7.69 -0.83
C GLY A 46 -11.72 -7.18 -1.32
N ARG A 47 -11.41 -5.92 -1.08
CA ARG A 47 -10.09 -5.37 -1.43
C ARG A 47 -9.03 -5.99 -0.53
N SER A 48 -7.81 -6.04 -1.04
CA SER A 48 -6.67 -6.53 -0.28
C SER A 48 -5.90 -5.34 0.28
N ILE A 49 -5.30 -5.55 1.45
CA ILE A 49 -4.44 -4.54 2.08
C ILE A 49 -3.10 -5.20 2.32
N ALA A 50 -2.07 -4.75 1.58
CA ALA A 50 -0.71 -5.21 1.78
C ALA A 50 -0.02 -4.28 2.77
N GLN A 51 0.63 -4.83 3.78
CA GLN A 51 1.28 -4.06 4.82
C GLN A 51 2.75 -4.42 4.91
N LYS A 52 3.58 -3.40 5.11
CA LYS A 52 5.02 -3.61 5.32
C LYS A 52 5.57 -2.50 6.20
N GLY A 53 6.55 -2.85 7.04
CA GLY A 53 7.23 -1.87 7.88
C GLY A 53 7.92 -0.81 7.03
N PHE A 54 7.78 0.45 7.42
CA PHE A 54 8.33 1.58 6.68
C PHE A 54 9.45 2.26 7.47
N ASP A 55 9.21 2.56 8.73
CA ASP A 55 10.23 3.10 9.63
C ASP A 55 10.03 2.50 11.02
N GLU A 56 10.72 3.04 12.04
CA GLU A 56 10.69 2.46 13.38
C GLU A 56 9.31 2.48 14.02
N THR A 57 8.44 3.43 13.61
CA THR A 57 7.15 3.62 14.24
C THR A 57 5.98 3.40 13.32
N HIS A 58 6.21 3.27 12.01
CA HIS A 58 5.14 3.22 11.02
C HIS A 58 5.23 2.03 10.10
N VAL A 59 4.06 1.60 9.63
CA VAL A 59 3.91 0.67 8.51
C VAL A 59 3.25 1.43 7.37
N LEU A 60 3.42 0.93 6.15
CA LEU A 60 2.66 1.39 4.99
C LEU A 60 1.62 0.34 4.67
N ARG A 61 0.42 0.79 4.36
CA ARG A 61 -0.70 -0.07 4.02
C ARG A 61 -1.22 0.35 2.65
N ILE A 62 -1.23 -0.63 1.73
CA ILE A 62 -1.59 -0.42 0.33
C ILE A 62 -2.91 -1.13 0.09
N VAL A 63 -3.95 -0.39 -0.22
CA VAL A 63 -5.26 -0.97 -0.55
C VAL A 63 -5.32 -1.15 -2.06
N TYR A 64 -5.57 -2.39 -2.50
CA TYR A 64 -5.60 -2.67 -3.93
C TYR A 64 -6.67 -3.71 -4.26
N GLU A 65 -7.03 -3.77 -5.53
CA GLU A 65 -7.95 -4.75 -6.08
C GLU A 65 -7.21 -5.59 -7.11
N THR A 66 -7.43 -6.90 -7.07
CA THR A 66 -6.87 -7.81 -8.07
C THR A 66 -7.91 -7.98 -9.17
N LYS A 67 -7.55 -7.59 -10.38
CA LYS A 67 -8.39 -7.74 -11.56
C LYS A 67 -7.79 -8.81 -12.47
N PRO A 68 -8.56 -9.32 -13.44
CA PRO A 68 -8.04 -10.41 -14.30
C PRO A 68 -6.72 -10.07 -14.98
N GLU A 69 -6.51 -8.82 -15.40
CA GLU A 69 -5.31 -8.46 -16.16
C GLU A 69 -4.39 -7.47 -15.46
N LYS A 70 -4.74 -7.01 -14.23
CA LYS A 70 -3.90 -6.03 -13.54
C LYS A 70 -4.22 -5.98 -12.06
N ILE A 71 -3.33 -5.33 -11.32
CA ILE A 71 -3.57 -4.95 -9.93
C ILE A 71 -3.84 -3.45 -9.92
N TRP A 72 -4.94 -3.06 -9.27
CA TRP A 72 -5.38 -1.66 -9.22
C TRP A 72 -5.17 -1.11 -7.83
N VAL A 73 -4.25 -0.16 -7.68
CA VAL A 73 -3.98 0.46 -6.38
C VAL A 73 -5.03 1.53 -6.10
N VAL A 74 -5.80 1.33 -5.03
CA VAL A 74 -6.90 2.22 -4.66
C VAL A 74 -6.39 3.39 -3.84
N THR A 75 -5.61 3.11 -2.79
CA THR A 75 -5.07 4.14 -1.93
C THR A 75 -3.88 3.59 -1.14
N VAL A 76 -3.16 4.48 -0.49
CA VAL A 76 -2.04 4.14 0.38
C VAL A 76 -2.10 5.05 1.61
N TYR A 77 -1.79 4.49 2.77
CA TYR A 77 -1.73 5.29 3.99
C TYR A 77 -0.76 4.68 4.99
N PRO A 78 -0.14 5.52 5.82
CA PRO A 78 0.72 5.02 6.90
C PRO A 78 -0.14 4.66 8.11
N GLY A 79 0.39 3.77 8.94
CA GLY A 79 -0.23 3.43 10.21
C GLY A 79 0.84 3.24 11.25
N ARG A 80 0.49 3.32 12.53
CA ARG A 80 1.46 3.10 13.59
C ARG A 80 1.67 1.60 13.78
N ARG A 81 2.93 1.20 13.96
CA ARG A 81 3.25 -0.21 14.22
C ARG A 81 2.51 -0.73 15.45
N SER A 82 2.41 0.08 16.50
CA SER A 82 1.72 -0.32 17.71
C SER A 82 0.26 -0.69 17.47
N ARG A 83 -0.35 -0.14 16.44
CA ARG A 83 -1.74 -0.44 16.10
C ARG A 83 -1.87 -1.64 15.16
N TYR A 84 -0.95 -1.78 14.21
CA TYR A 84 -1.09 -2.73 13.10
C TYR A 84 -0.22 -3.96 13.19
N GLU A 85 0.76 -3.98 14.08
CA GLU A 85 1.65 -5.14 14.25
C GLU A 85 1.41 -5.88 15.56
N LYS A 86 0.20 -5.85 16.05
CA LYS A 86 -0.16 -6.61 17.25
C LYS A 86 -0.23 -8.10 16.91
N ASP A 87 0.25 -8.91 17.82
CA ASP A 87 0.12 -10.36 17.73
C ASP A 87 -1.29 -10.80 18.12
#